data_dfcc0014ffef92186ae2cea18a1a6075
#
_entry.id   dfcc0014ffef92186ae2cea18a1a6075
#
_cell.length_a   1.000
_cell.length_b   1.000
_cell.length_c   1.000
_cell.angle_alpha   90.00
_cell.angle_beta   90.00
_cell.angle_gamma   90.00
#
_symmetry.space_group_name_H-M   'P 1'
#
loop_
_entity.id
_entity.type
_entity.pdbx_description
1 polymer ?
#
loop_
_entity_poly.entity_id
_entity_poly.type
_entity_poly.pdbx_seq_one_letter_code
_entity_poly.pdbx_strand_id
1 'polypeptide(L)'
;NVWKVGSGDCFVAHFAHGWMHDGLAPADAARAASFAAAFYCAKQRLPTRDDLASCTFPPIAVSQNYASGQRPQVYLAGPFFDLAQVWMVEQARATLKALGLRVFSPYHDIGLGSADDVVEKDLQGIRDSDMLFAIADGLDAGTIYEIGYARAIGKPVVVYSERLTEENLKMMQGSGCIICTNYTTAMYSALWEAAKL
;
A
#
# COMPACT_ATOMS: atom_id res chain seq x y z
N ASN A 1 -7.14 1.84 6.52
CA ASN A 1 -6.02 1.69 7.47
C ASN A 1 -5.98 0.26 7.98
N VAL A 2 -4.84 -0.40 7.86
CA VAL A 2 -4.64 -1.77 8.37
C VAL A 2 -3.76 -1.70 9.60
N TRP A 3 -4.38 -1.78 10.77
CA TRP A 3 -3.67 -1.86 12.04
C TRP A 3 -3.30 -3.31 12.35
N LYS A 4 -2.01 -3.60 12.54
CA LYS A 4 -1.53 -4.99 12.69
C LYS A 4 -1.19 -5.39 14.11
N VAL A 5 -0.89 -4.45 14.99
CA VAL A 5 -0.51 -4.75 16.37
C VAL A 5 -1.67 -5.43 17.09
N GLY A 6 -1.45 -6.65 17.61
CA GLY A 6 -2.49 -7.46 18.26
C GLY A 6 -3.37 -8.28 17.30
N SER A 7 -3.19 -8.19 15.98
CA SER A 7 -3.99 -8.98 15.03
C SER A 7 -3.77 -10.49 15.16
N GLY A 8 -2.52 -10.91 15.45
CA GLY A 8 -2.20 -12.30 15.72
C GLY A 8 -2.89 -12.83 16.98
N ASP A 9 -2.90 -12.04 18.03
CA ASP A 9 -3.57 -12.39 19.30
C ASP A 9 -5.09 -12.50 19.08
N CYS A 10 -5.67 -11.56 18.34
CA CYS A 10 -7.08 -11.62 17.97
C CYS A 10 -7.41 -12.88 17.16
N PHE A 11 -6.56 -13.23 16.18
CA PHE A 11 -6.73 -14.47 15.40
C PHE A 11 -6.67 -15.70 16.29
N VAL A 12 -5.63 -15.84 17.11
CA VAL A 12 -5.43 -17.02 17.98
C VAL A 12 -6.58 -17.18 18.97
N ALA A 13 -7.04 -16.08 19.60
CA ALA A 13 -8.16 -16.11 20.53
C ALA A 13 -9.46 -16.60 19.86
N HIS A 14 -9.80 -16.07 18.70
CA HIS A 14 -11.01 -16.48 17.96
C HIS A 14 -10.87 -17.88 17.38
N PHE A 15 -9.69 -18.28 16.93
CA PHE A 15 -9.44 -19.64 16.47
C PHE A 15 -9.62 -20.66 17.58
N ALA A 16 -9.00 -20.42 18.75
CA ALA A 16 -9.13 -21.29 19.91
C ALA A 16 -10.58 -21.39 20.39
N HIS A 17 -11.29 -20.27 20.45
CA HIS A 17 -12.71 -20.25 20.82
C HIS A 17 -13.55 -21.06 19.83
N GLY A 18 -13.44 -20.80 18.54
CA GLY A 18 -14.22 -21.52 17.51
C GLY A 18 -13.94 -23.02 17.49
N TRP A 19 -12.66 -23.40 17.59
CA TRP A 19 -12.26 -24.80 17.56
C TRP A 19 -12.56 -25.54 18.88
N MET A 20 -12.18 -24.99 20.03
CA MET A 20 -12.21 -25.69 21.32
C MET A 20 -13.54 -25.52 22.04
N HIS A 21 -14.22 -24.39 21.88
CA HIS A 21 -15.48 -24.08 22.57
C HIS A 21 -16.70 -24.32 21.68
N ASP A 22 -16.69 -23.82 20.44
CA ASP A 22 -17.83 -23.94 19.51
C ASP A 22 -17.82 -25.24 18.71
N GLY A 23 -16.75 -26.05 18.80
CA GLY A 23 -16.60 -27.33 18.12
C GLY A 23 -16.49 -27.25 16.59
N LEU A 24 -16.08 -26.10 16.05
CA LEU A 24 -15.90 -25.95 14.61
C LEU A 24 -14.74 -26.80 14.09
N ALA A 25 -14.84 -27.27 12.85
CA ALA A 25 -13.69 -27.85 12.19
C ALA A 25 -12.53 -26.83 12.12
N PRO A 26 -11.26 -27.25 12.21
CA PRO A 26 -10.13 -26.32 12.26
C PRO A 26 -10.09 -25.31 11.10
N ALA A 27 -10.49 -25.72 9.88
CA ALA A 27 -10.55 -24.83 8.71
C ALA A 27 -11.63 -23.73 8.87
N ASP A 28 -12.78 -24.08 9.44
CA ASP A 28 -13.88 -23.14 9.65
C ASP A 28 -13.55 -22.19 10.81
N ALA A 29 -12.96 -22.71 11.90
CA ALA A 29 -12.44 -21.90 12.99
C ALA A 29 -11.38 -20.89 12.50
N ALA A 30 -10.45 -21.32 11.64
CA ALA A 30 -9.45 -20.44 11.04
C ALA A 30 -10.07 -19.36 10.14
N ARG A 31 -11.11 -19.69 9.37
CA ARG A 31 -11.85 -18.74 8.55
C ARG A 31 -12.56 -17.68 9.39
N ALA A 32 -13.24 -18.10 10.46
CA ALA A 32 -13.91 -17.21 11.39
C ALA A 32 -12.89 -16.29 12.12
N ALA A 33 -11.77 -16.85 12.54
CA ALA A 33 -10.68 -16.11 13.18
C ALA A 33 -10.02 -15.08 12.23
N SER A 34 -9.83 -15.42 10.97
CA SER A 34 -9.34 -14.50 9.94
C SER A 34 -10.28 -13.31 9.75
N PHE A 35 -11.58 -13.57 9.77
CA PHE A 35 -12.59 -12.51 9.67
C PHE A 35 -12.57 -11.59 10.90
N ALA A 36 -12.47 -12.16 12.11
CA ALA A 36 -12.34 -11.39 13.34
C ALA A 36 -11.06 -10.54 13.37
N ALA A 37 -9.94 -11.08 12.90
CA ALA A 37 -8.68 -10.35 12.77
C ALA A 37 -8.78 -9.21 11.73
N ALA A 38 -9.46 -9.42 10.61
CA ALA A 38 -9.72 -8.39 9.62
C ALA A 38 -10.55 -7.23 10.20
N PHE A 39 -11.60 -7.55 10.97
CA PHE A 39 -12.38 -6.55 11.69
C PHE A 39 -11.51 -5.75 12.66
N TYR A 40 -10.71 -6.45 13.48
CA TYR A 40 -9.80 -5.84 14.43
C TYR A 40 -8.82 -4.88 13.73
N CYS A 41 -8.21 -5.31 12.65
CA CYS A 41 -7.29 -4.46 11.88
C CYS A 41 -7.97 -3.20 11.31
N ALA A 42 -9.25 -3.31 10.92
CA ALA A 42 -9.99 -2.19 10.34
C ALA A 42 -10.54 -1.21 11.40
N LYS A 43 -10.95 -1.72 12.57
CA LYS A 43 -11.68 -0.97 13.59
C LYS A 43 -10.88 -0.69 14.86
N GLN A 44 -9.71 -1.31 15.03
CA GLN A 44 -8.82 -1.20 16.21
C GLN A 44 -9.51 -1.56 17.53
N ARG A 45 -10.49 -2.45 17.48
CA ARG A 45 -11.17 -3.04 18.64
C ARG A 45 -11.57 -4.47 18.33
N LEU A 46 -11.77 -5.26 19.37
CA LEU A 46 -12.26 -6.64 19.21
C LEU A 46 -13.70 -6.62 18.67
N PRO A 47 -14.05 -7.56 17.76
CA PRO A 47 -15.40 -7.67 17.25
C PRO A 47 -16.36 -8.25 18.30
N THR A 48 -17.60 -7.78 18.29
CA THR A 48 -18.72 -8.43 18.94
C THR A 48 -19.34 -9.48 18.00
N ARG A 49 -20.28 -10.28 18.50
CA ARG A 49 -21.04 -11.22 17.64
C ARG A 49 -21.82 -10.49 16.55
N ASP A 50 -22.42 -9.36 16.89
CA ASP A 50 -23.19 -8.53 15.95
C ASP A 50 -22.28 -7.92 14.88
N ASP A 51 -21.07 -7.49 15.24
CA ASP A 51 -20.07 -7.02 14.28
C ASP A 51 -19.72 -8.11 13.27
N LEU A 52 -19.46 -9.33 13.75
CA LEU A 52 -19.12 -10.46 12.89
C LEU A 52 -20.27 -10.90 11.98
N ALA A 53 -21.52 -10.69 12.41
CA ALA A 53 -22.70 -10.99 11.60
C ALA A 53 -23.00 -9.92 10.53
N SER A 54 -22.65 -8.66 10.79
CA SER A 54 -23.03 -7.52 9.94
C SER A 54 -21.92 -7.00 9.03
N CYS A 55 -20.65 -7.23 9.37
CA CYS A 55 -19.52 -6.76 8.58
C CYS A 55 -19.15 -7.72 7.45
N THR A 56 -18.70 -7.17 6.34
CA THR A 56 -18.14 -7.94 5.22
C THR A 56 -16.74 -7.41 4.90
N PHE A 57 -15.80 -8.34 4.71
CA PHE A 57 -14.46 -8.04 4.25
C PHE A 57 -14.20 -8.89 3.00
N PRO A 58 -14.60 -8.39 1.82
CA PRO A 58 -14.39 -9.13 0.58
C PRO A 58 -12.89 -9.37 0.36
N PRO A 59 -12.50 -10.53 -0.15
CA PRO A 59 -11.12 -10.79 -0.52
C PRO A 59 -10.68 -9.82 -1.61
N ILE A 60 -9.38 -9.54 -1.65
CA ILE A 60 -8.80 -8.75 -2.74
C ILE A 60 -8.94 -9.56 -4.03
N ALA A 61 -9.51 -8.93 -5.04
CA ALA A 61 -9.57 -9.53 -6.38
C ALA A 61 -8.14 -9.57 -6.96
N VAL A 62 -7.63 -10.78 -7.15
CA VAL A 62 -6.31 -10.99 -7.77
C VAL A 62 -6.51 -11.20 -9.26
N SER A 63 -5.79 -10.42 -10.09
CA SER A 63 -5.82 -10.56 -11.54
C SER A 63 -5.21 -11.90 -12.00
N GLN A 64 -5.61 -12.35 -13.19
CA GLN A 64 -4.99 -13.55 -13.79
C GLN A 64 -3.50 -13.37 -14.05
N ASN A 65 -3.08 -12.17 -14.47
CA ASN A 65 -1.68 -11.85 -14.70
C ASN A 65 -0.85 -12.01 -13.43
N TYR A 66 -1.33 -11.43 -12.33
CA TYR A 66 -0.64 -11.55 -11.05
C TYR A 66 -0.62 -13.00 -10.55
N ALA A 67 -1.73 -13.71 -10.66
CA ALA A 67 -1.85 -15.13 -10.28
C ALA A 67 -0.92 -16.05 -11.09
N SER A 68 -0.68 -15.72 -12.38
CA SER A 68 0.25 -16.46 -13.25
C SER A 68 1.72 -16.13 -13.03
N GLY A 69 2.02 -15.23 -12.07
CA GLY A 69 3.40 -14.87 -11.72
C GLY A 69 3.94 -13.59 -12.34
N GLN A 70 3.15 -12.87 -13.17
CA GLN A 70 3.54 -11.55 -13.62
C GLN A 70 3.56 -10.58 -12.44
N ARG A 71 4.59 -9.74 -12.38
CA ARG A 71 4.76 -8.77 -11.30
C ARG A 71 4.72 -7.36 -11.87
N PRO A 72 3.73 -6.55 -11.44
CA PRO A 72 3.63 -5.15 -11.83
C PRO A 72 4.87 -4.36 -11.44
N GLN A 73 5.18 -3.35 -12.22
CA GLN A 73 6.22 -2.38 -11.93
C GLN A 73 5.63 -1.18 -11.19
N VAL A 74 6.26 -0.85 -10.07
CA VAL A 74 5.91 0.32 -9.26
C VAL A 74 6.93 1.42 -9.53
N TYR A 75 6.49 2.59 -9.93
CA TYR A 75 7.30 3.80 -9.93
C TYR A 75 7.34 4.33 -8.49
N LEU A 76 8.53 4.45 -7.92
CA LEU A 76 8.74 4.95 -6.57
C LEU A 76 9.09 6.43 -6.62
N ALA A 77 8.11 7.29 -6.37
CA ALA A 77 8.24 8.73 -6.25
C ALA A 77 8.60 9.14 -4.81
N GLY A 78 9.48 10.08 -4.64
CA GLY A 78 9.79 10.62 -3.33
C GLY A 78 11.03 11.52 -3.33
N PRO A 79 11.17 12.43 -2.35
CA PRO A 79 12.32 13.29 -2.24
C PRO A 79 13.57 12.49 -1.84
N PHE A 80 14.74 12.94 -2.31
CA PHE A 80 16.04 12.34 -2.01
C PHE A 80 17.15 13.38 -1.84
N PHE A 81 16.83 14.51 -1.23
CA PHE A 81 17.70 15.67 -1.09
C PHE A 81 18.51 15.68 0.21
N ASP A 82 18.08 14.89 1.20
CA ASP A 82 18.80 14.71 2.46
C ASP A 82 18.86 13.22 2.87
N LEU A 83 19.66 12.93 3.90
CA LEU A 83 19.89 11.55 4.35
C LEU A 83 18.61 10.85 4.80
N ALA A 84 17.68 11.54 5.45
CA ALA A 84 16.44 10.94 5.95
C ALA A 84 15.52 10.59 4.79
N GLN A 85 15.44 11.44 3.78
CA GLN A 85 14.67 11.21 2.56
C GLN A 85 15.25 10.04 1.75
N VAL A 86 16.56 10.04 1.53
CA VAL A 86 17.26 8.92 0.87
C VAL A 86 17.01 7.61 1.61
N TRP A 87 17.16 7.62 2.94
CA TRP A 87 16.90 6.42 3.76
C TRP A 87 15.46 5.92 3.59
N MET A 88 14.47 6.80 3.57
CA MET A 88 13.07 6.43 3.38
C MET A 88 12.81 5.84 1.99
N VAL A 89 13.39 6.43 0.93
CA VAL A 89 13.31 5.90 -0.44
C VAL A 89 13.95 4.52 -0.53
N GLU A 90 15.13 4.33 0.09
CA GLU A 90 15.80 3.02 0.15
C GLU A 90 14.96 1.97 0.87
N GLN A 91 14.36 2.31 2.02
CA GLN A 91 13.49 1.41 2.77
C GLN A 91 12.24 1.04 1.96
N ALA A 92 11.61 2.02 1.31
CA ALA A 92 10.44 1.79 0.48
C ALA A 92 10.78 0.86 -0.71
N ARG A 93 11.89 1.13 -1.40
CA ARG A 93 12.37 0.30 -2.51
C ARG A 93 12.66 -1.13 -2.07
N ALA A 94 13.39 -1.29 -0.97
CA ALA A 94 13.73 -2.61 -0.42
C ALA A 94 12.47 -3.40 -0.01
N THR A 95 11.51 -2.74 0.65
CA THR A 95 10.27 -3.36 1.10
C THR A 95 9.39 -3.77 -0.09
N LEU A 96 9.18 -2.89 -1.07
CA LEU A 96 8.38 -3.21 -2.26
C LEU A 96 8.99 -4.41 -3.04
N LYS A 97 10.31 -4.45 -3.17
CA LYS A 97 11.02 -5.60 -3.77
C LYS A 97 10.87 -6.88 -2.94
N ALA A 98 10.96 -6.79 -1.62
CA ALA A 98 10.75 -7.94 -0.71
C ALA A 98 9.31 -8.47 -0.77
N LEU A 99 8.33 -7.61 -1.11
CA LEU A 99 6.95 -8.00 -1.39
C LEU A 99 6.78 -8.61 -2.80
N GLY A 100 7.85 -8.75 -3.55
CA GLY A 100 7.85 -9.38 -4.88
C GLY A 100 7.49 -8.46 -6.04
N LEU A 101 7.45 -7.13 -5.83
CA LEU A 101 7.14 -6.16 -6.88
C LEU A 101 8.42 -5.74 -7.63
N ARG A 102 8.27 -5.37 -8.89
CA ARG A 102 9.31 -4.67 -9.64
C ARG A 102 9.26 -3.19 -9.27
N VAL A 103 10.40 -2.54 -9.09
CA VAL A 103 10.46 -1.15 -8.67
C VAL A 103 11.38 -0.37 -9.60
N PHE A 104 10.84 0.68 -10.19
CA PHE A 104 11.60 1.75 -10.86
C PHE A 104 11.67 2.94 -9.90
N SER A 105 12.87 3.43 -9.64
CA SER A 105 13.13 4.56 -8.74
C SER A 105 14.03 5.56 -9.45
N PRO A 106 13.60 6.80 -9.71
CA PRO A 106 14.43 7.82 -10.36
C PRO A 106 15.81 7.98 -9.72
N TYR A 107 15.85 8.00 -8.40
CA TYR A 107 17.11 8.11 -7.65
C TYR A 107 18.12 7.01 -8.03
N HIS A 108 17.65 5.77 -8.27
CA HIS A 108 18.52 4.61 -8.54
C HIS A 108 18.72 4.36 -10.04
N ASP A 109 17.68 4.55 -10.83
CA ASP A 109 17.65 4.09 -12.21
C ASP A 109 17.99 5.20 -13.21
N ILE A 110 17.90 6.48 -12.79
CA ILE A 110 18.25 7.64 -13.60
C ILE A 110 19.41 8.40 -12.98
N GLY A 111 19.35 8.68 -11.66
CA GLY A 111 20.34 9.47 -10.92
C GLY A 111 20.07 10.97 -10.99
N LEU A 112 21.10 11.76 -10.62
CA LEU A 112 21.05 13.21 -10.60
C LEU A 112 21.41 13.77 -12.00
N GLY A 113 20.74 14.84 -12.40
CA GLY A 113 21.01 15.52 -13.66
C GLY A 113 20.29 16.86 -13.78
N SER A 114 20.48 17.55 -14.91
CA SER A 114 19.69 18.73 -15.23
C SER A 114 18.26 18.34 -15.62
N ALA A 115 17.35 19.33 -15.68
CA ALA A 115 15.98 19.08 -16.14
C ALA A 115 15.93 18.40 -17.52
N ASP A 116 16.79 18.83 -18.45
CA ASP A 116 16.85 18.25 -19.80
C ASP A 116 17.33 16.79 -19.80
N ASP A 117 18.13 16.40 -18.79
CA ASP A 117 18.66 15.04 -18.67
C ASP A 117 17.69 14.05 -18.04
N VAL A 118 16.87 14.50 -17.08
CA VAL A 118 16.12 13.59 -16.19
C VAL A 118 14.62 13.60 -16.45
N VAL A 119 14.00 14.74 -16.76
CA VAL A 119 12.52 14.88 -16.75
C VAL A 119 11.83 13.91 -17.70
N GLU A 120 12.31 13.80 -18.96
CA GLU A 120 11.66 12.89 -19.92
C GLU A 120 11.83 11.42 -19.52
N LYS A 121 12.96 11.07 -18.87
CA LYS A 121 13.20 9.71 -18.36
C LYS A 121 12.29 9.39 -17.18
N ASP A 122 12.07 10.36 -16.28
CA ASP A 122 11.13 10.22 -15.16
C ASP A 122 9.71 10.00 -15.68
N LEU A 123 9.26 10.84 -16.59
CA LEU A 123 7.92 10.71 -17.19
C LEU A 123 7.77 9.40 -17.96
N GLN A 124 8.83 8.96 -18.67
CA GLN A 124 8.82 7.66 -19.33
C GLN A 124 8.76 6.53 -18.31
N GLY A 125 9.51 6.62 -17.22
CA GLY A 125 9.45 5.65 -16.11
C GLY A 125 8.05 5.52 -15.52
N ILE A 126 7.31 6.64 -15.38
CA ILE A 126 5.90 6.60 -14.94
C ILE A 126 5.02 5.92 -16.00
N ARG A 127 5.19 6.26 -17.29
CA ARG A 127 4.42 5.63 -18.39
C ARG A 127 4.63 4.12 -18.44
N ASP A 128 5.86 3.66 -18.25
CA ASP A 128 6.25 2.25 -18.33
C ASP A 128 5.94 1.46 -17.05
N SER A 129 5.63 2.14 -15.95
CA SER A 129 5.21 1.51 -14.72
C SER A 129 3.70 1.25 -14.69
N ASP A 130 3.28 0.23 -13.96
CA ASP A 130 1.87 -0.16 -13.86
C ASP A 130 1.12 0.67 -12.80
N MET A 131 1.84 1.17 -11.81
CA MET A 131 1.32 2.01 -10.72
C MET A 131 2.42 2.91 -10.16
N LEU A 132 2.03 3.88 -9.31
CA LEU A 132 2.95 4.75 -8.60
C LEU A 132 2.78 4.61 -7.08
N PHE A 133 3.90 4.52 -6.37
CA PHE A 133 3.98 4.66 -4.91
C PHE A 133 4.73 5.95 -4.59
N ALA A 134 4.12 6.84 -3.80
CA ALA A 134 4.70 8.14 -3.47
C ALA A 134 4.96 8.30 -1.98
N ILE A 135 6.13 8.85 -1.64
CA ILE A 135 6.45 9.37 -0.31
C ILE A 135 6.21 10.89 -0.35
N ALA A 136 5.10 11.36 0.22
CA ALA A 136 4.62 12.73 0.03
C ALA A 136 4.98 13.68 1.18
N ASP A 137 5.53 13.19 2.28
CA ASP A 137 5.96 14.05 3.38
C ASP A 137 7.02 15.06 2.90
N GLY A 138 6.80 16.33 3.25
CA GLY A 138 7.63 17.44 2.78
C GLY A 138 7.10 18.16 1.54
N LEU A 139 6.09 17.61 0.85
CA LEU A 139 5.46 18.21 -0.34
C LEU A 139 6.47 18.60 -1.42
N ASP A 140 7.42 17.71 -1.70
CA ASP A 140 8.35 17.93 -2.79
C ASP A 140 7.60 18.15 -4.11
N ALA A 141 7.94 19.23 -4.81
CA ALA A 141 7.26 19.64 -6.04
C ALA A 141 7.34 18.60 -7.15
N GLY A 142 8.49 17.90 -7.27
CA GLY A 142 8.67 16.81 -8.24
C GLY A 142 7.76 15.66 -7.94
N THR A 143 7.75 15.18 -6.70
CA THR A 143 6.88 14.10 -6.24
C THR A 143 5.39 14.43 -6.45
N ILE A 144 4.97 15.66 -6.14
CA ILE A 144 3.58 16.09 -6.35
C ILE A 144 3.20 16.12 -7.83
N TYR A 145 4.12 16.60 -8.68
CA TYR A 145 3.93 16.58 -10.12
C TYR A 145 3.78 15.15 -10.67
N GLU A 146 4.63 14.22 -10.23
CA GLU A 146 4.60 12.81 -10.62
C GLU A 146 3.30 12.11 -10.21
N ILE A 147 2.79 12.38 -9.00
CA ILE A 147 1.48 11.94 -8.52
C ILE A 147 0.37 12.42 -9.47
N GLY A 148 0.36 13.72 -9.77
CA GLY A 148 -0.62 14.33 -10.66
C GLY A 148 -0.57 13.76 -12.08
N TYR A 149 0.64 13.60 -12.61
CA TYR A 149 0.86 13.02 -13.94
C TYR A 149 0.38 11.56 -14.01
N ALA A 150 0.78 10.72 -13.03
CA ALA A 150 0.34 9.32 -12.97
C ALA A 150 -1.19 9.20 -12.92
N ARG A 151 -1.86 10.05 -12.12
CA ARG A 151 -3.33 10.10 -12.06
C ARG A 151 -3.96 10.54 -13.38
N ALA A 152 -3.37 11.54 -14.05
CA ALA A 152 -3.86 12.04 -15.33
C ALA A 152 -3.84 10.98 -16.45
N ILE A 153 -2.86 10.06 -16.41
CA ILE A 153 -2.76 8.94 -17.35
C ILE A 153 -3.41 7.64 -16.83
N GLY A 154 -4.23 7.73 -15.78
CA GLY A 154 -5.05 6.63 -15.29
C GLY A 154 -4.33 5.59 -14.43
N LYS A 155 -3.08 5.84 -13.99
CA LYS A 155 -2.36 4.89 -13.14
C LYS A 155 -2.91 4.90 -11.71
N PRO A 156 -3.00 3.75 -11.03
CA PRO A 156 -3.22 3.69 -9.59
C PRO A 156 -2.07 4.36 -8.84
N VAL A 157 -2.41 5.12 -7.80
CA VAL A 157 -1.42 5.82 -6.96
C VAL A 157 -1.69 5.55 -5.50
N VAL A 158 -0.67 5.05 -4.80
CA VAL A 158 -0.64 4.92 -3.35
C VAL A 158 0.28 5.99 -2.79
N VAL A 159 -0.23 6.81 -1.88
CA VAL A 159 0.50 7.91 -1.25
C VAL A 159 0.72 7.59 0.22
N TYR A 160 1.97 7.55 0.63
CA TYR A 160 2.35 7.49 2.03
C TYR A 160 2.68 8.89 2.54
N SER A 161 2.05 9.27 3.67
CA SER A 161 2.33 10.51 4.38
C SER A 161 1.90 10.39 5.84
N GLU A 162 2.79 10.68 6.78
CA GLU A 162 2.49 10.71 8.22
C GLU A 162 2.18 12.11 8.73
N ARG A 163 2.63 13.14 8.03
CA ARG A 163 2.68 14.52 8.56
C ARG A 163 1.80 15.52 7.83
N LEU A 164 1.30 15.16 6.66
CA LEU A 164 0.46 16.06 5.87
C LEU A 164 -0.95 16.17 6.46
N THR A 165 -1.49 17.39 6.41
CA THR A 165 -2.87 17.67 6.81
C THR A 165 -3.85 17.22 5.73
N GLU A 166 -5.13 17.14 6.08
CA GLU A 166 -6.21 16.87 5.11
C GLU A 166 -6.21 17.89 3.96
N GLU A 167 -5.93 19.16 4.22
CA GLU A 167 -5.87 20.19 3.20
C GLU A 167 -4.72 19.93 2.20
N ASN A 168 -3.56 19.50 2.68
CA ASN A 168 -2.43 19.13 1.81
C ASN A 168 -2.76 17.92 0.91
N LEU A 169 -3.53 16.97 1.43
CA LEU A 169 -3.87 15.72 0.73
C LEU A 169 -5.12 15.82 -0.16
N LYS A 170 -5.86 16.92 -0.09
CA LYS A 170 -7.16 17.11 -0.70
C LYS A 170 -7.19 16.78 -2.20
N MET A 171 -6.23 17.32 -2.97
CA MET A 171 -6.15 17.07 -4.40
C MET A 171 -5.81 15.60 -4.71
N MET A 172 -4.91 15.00 -3.97
CA MET A 172 -4.52 13.60 -4.13
C MET A 172 -5.70 12.68 -3.79
N GLN A 173 -6.38 12.93 -2.66
CA GLN A 173 -7.54 12.17 -2.23
C GLN A 173 -8.70 12.33 -3.20
N GLY A 174 -9.03 13.56 -3.61
CA GLY A 174 -10.10 13.87 -4.54
C GLY A 174 -9.88 13.31 -5.95
N SER A 175 -8.62 13.13 -6.37
CA SER A 175 -8.28 12.49 -7.64
C SER A 175 -8.23 10.95 -7.56
N GLY A 176 -8.54 10.35 -6.40
CA GLY A 176 -8.61 8.90 -6.22
C GLY A 176 -7.28 8.23 -5.90
N CYS A 177 -6.32 8.96 -5.31
CA CYS A 177 -5.15 8.33 -4.70
C CYS A 177 -5.55 7.59 -3.42
N ILE A 178 -4.88 6.48 -3.13
CA ILE A 178 -5.01 5.75 -1.86
C ILE A 178 -4.05 6.39 -0.86
N ILE A 179 -4.59 7.10 0.12
CA ILE A 179 -3.79 7.77 1.13
C ILE A 179 -3.58 6.86 2.32
N CYS A 180 -2.33 6.70 2.72
CA CYS A 180 -1.91 5.89 3.86
C CYS A 180 -1.05 6.72 4.82
N THR A 181 -1.46 6.79 6.08
CA THR A 181 -0.76 7.51 7.15
C THR A 181 0.16 6.61 7.98
N ASN A 182 0.30 5.35 7.59
CA ASN A 182 1.18 4.38 8.23
C ASN A 182 1.98 3.64 7.16
N TYR A 183 3.29 3.54 7.34
CA TYR A 183 4.20 2.94 6.38
C TYR A 183 3.83 1.50 6.02
N THR A 184 3.57 0.66 7.02
CA THR A 184 3.19 -0.73 6.78
C THR A 184 1.90 -0.84 5.98
N THR A 185 0.90 0.00 6.31
CA THR A 185 -0.36 0.08 5.56
C THR A 185 -0.12 0.47 4.11
N ALA A 186 0.76 1.46 3.86
CA ALA A 186 1.10 1.91 2.52
C ALA A 186 1.74 0.79 1.68
N MET A 187 2.69 0.04 2.25
CA MET A 187 3.35 -1.07 1.58
C MET A 187 2.37 -2.19 1.18
N TYR A 188 1.47 -2.58 2.10
CA TYR A 188 0.45 -3.58 1.76
C TYR A 188 -0.62 -3.04 0.81
N SER A 189 -0.98 -1.76 0.90
CA SER A 189 -1.89 -1.15 -0.08
C SER A 189 -1.28 -1.17 -1.48
N ALA A 190 0.02 -0.90 -1.60
CA ALA A 190 0.71 -1.02 -2.88
C ALA A 190 0.69 -2.47 -3.41
N LEU A 191 0.95 -3.46 -2.55
CA LEU A 191 0.87 -4.87 -2.92
C LEU A 191 -0.55 -5.26 -3.38
N TRP A 192 -1.57 -4.80 -2.66
CA TRP A 192 -2.96 -5.12 -3.00
C TRP A 192 -3.42 -4.44 -4.29
N GLU A 193 -3.01 -3.21 -4.55
CA GLU A 193 -3.30 -2.56 -5.83
C GLU A 193 -2.56 -3.24 -6.98
N ALA A 194 -1.28 -3.57 -6.78
CA ALA A 194 -0.52 -4.33 -7.76
C ALA A 194 -1.16 -5.69 -8.09
N ALA A 195 -1.72 -6.38 -7.08
CA ALA A 195 -2.35 -7.68 -7.29
C ALA A 195 -3.64 -7.61 -8.12
N LYS A 196 -4.25 -6.45 -8.29
CA LYS A 196 -5.46 -6.24 -9.11
C LYS A 196 -5.14 -5.99 -10.59
N LEU A 197 -3.88 -5.62 -10.90
CA LEU A 197 -3.41 -5.31 -12.25
C LEU A 197 -2.98 -6.57 -13.02
#